data_d419f4e71a7b15b669c5ff3e2ecf1fe0
#
_entry.id   d419f4e71a7b15b669c5ff3e2ecf1fe0
#
_cell.length_a   1.000
_cell.length_b   1.000
_cell.length_c   1.000
_cell.angle_alpha   90.00
_cell.angle_beta   90.00
_cell.angle_gamma   90.00
#
_symmetry.space_group_name_H-M   'P 1'
#
loop_
_entity.id
_entity.type
_entity.pdbx_description
1 polymer ?
#
loop_
_entity_poly.entity_id
_entity_poly.type
_entity_poly.pdbx_seq_one_letter_code
_entity_poly.pdbx_strand_id
1 'polypeptide(L)'
;MVIDTMFSGESKNIEYKIILPDKSEKYMKTIVAFANTQGGKLIVGVDDKTHQIVGVENDVLFQLMDGIANAVSDSCVPQIIPDIEPQTVDGKTVIVVSVEAGKNRPYYFVEYEEGIYVGYRYWETRGFTEGTEPYTWEDAYYNT
;
A
#
# COMPACT_ATOMS: atom_id res chain seq x y z
N MET A 1 -22.52 -2.10 7.21
CA MET A 1 -21.80 -3.10 6.43
C MET A 1 -20.37 -2.65 6.22
N VAL A 2 -19.45 -3.58 6.33
CA VAL A 2 -18.03 -3.28 6.16
C VAL A 2 -17.75 -2.72 4.77
N ILE A 3 -18.41 -3.27 3.76
CA ILE A 3 -18.22 -2.83 2.37
C ILE A 3 -18.62 -1.36 2.21
N ASP A 4 -19.75 -0.96 2.77
CA ASP A 4 -20.21 0.42 2.67
C ASP A 4 -19.19 1.38 3.31
N THR A 5 -18.63 0.99 4.43
CA THR A 5 -17.62 1.79 5.10
C THR A 5 -16.36 1.91 4.26
N MET A 6 -15.95 0.81 3.62
CA MET A 6 -14.75 0.81 2.78
C MET A 6 -14.87 1.74 1.57
N PHE A 7 -16.10 1.96 1.09
CA PHE A 7 -16.31 2.76 -0.12
C PHE A 7 -16.94 4.11 0.15
N SER A 8 -16.99 4.52 1.41
CA SER A 8 -17.56 5.82 1.78
C SER A 8 -16.58 6.98 1.61
N GLY A 9 -15.33 6.69 1.36
CA GLY A 9 -14.32 7.71 1.13
C GLY A 9 -12.99 7.36 1.77
N GLU A 10 -11.94 8.06 1.36
CA GLU A 10 -10.63 7.86 1.94
C GLU A 10 -10.55 8.41 3.35
N SER A 11 -9.70 7.80 4.15
CA SER A 11 -9.41 8.22 5.51
C SER A 11 -7.96 7.84 5.79
N LYS A 12 -7.50 8.07 7.02
CA LYS A 12 -6.14 7.65 7.37
C LYS A 12 -5.95 6.13 7.33
N ASN A 13 -7.06 5.37 7.27
CA ASN A 13 -7.03 3.91 7.26
C ASN A 13 -7.50 3.31 5.94
N ILE A 14 -7.89 4.11 4.99
CA ILE A 14 -8.39 3.63 3.70
C ILE A 14 -7.84 4.53 2.60
N GLU A 15 -7.21 3.92 1.62
CA GLU A 15 -6.69 4.64 0.46
C GLU A 15 -7.14 3.94 -0.82
N TYR A 16 -7.57 4.72 -1.79
CA TYR A 16 -8.00 4.22 -3.09
C TYR A 16 -6.96 4.49 -4.16
N LYS A 17 -6.84 3.54 -5.08
CA LYS A 17 -6.08 3.71 -6.31
C LYS A 17 -6.97 3.27 -7.45
N ILE A 18 -7.14 4.14 -8.45
CA ILE A 18 -7.96 3.77 -9.61
C ILE A 18 -7.29 2.64 -10.40
N ILE A 19 -5.98 2.70 -10.53
CA ILE A 19 -5.16 1.63 -11.08
C ILE A 19 -3.93 1.45 -10.18
N LEU A 20 -3.33 0.27 -10.25
CA LEU A 20 -2.11 0.02 -9.49
C LEU A 20 -0.94 0.70 -10.19
N PRO A 21 -0.21 1.59 -9.50
CA PRO A 21 0.97 2.21 -10.10
C PRO A 21 2.03 1.18 -10.48
N ASP A 22 2.75 1.43 -11.56
CA ASP A 22 3.82 0.55 -12.00
C ASP A 22 4.98 0.50 -11.00
N LYS A 23 5.32 1.64 -10.43
CA LYS A 23 6.38 1.71 -9.43
C LYS A 23 5.82 1.38 -8.06
N SER A 24 6.32 0.33 -7.46
CA SER A 24 5.82 -0.16 -6.18
C SER A 24 5.95 0.86 -5.05
N GLU A 25 6.94 1.73 -5.09
CA GLU A 25 7.09 2.74 -4.03
C GLU A 25 5.85 3.60 -3.88
N LYS A 26 5.10 3.79 -4.96
CA LYS A 26 3.92 4.63 -4.96
C LYS A 26 2.78 4.10 -4.10
N TYR A 27 2.75 2.78 -3.86
CA TYR A 27 1.76 2.21 -2.96
C TYR A 27 2.40 1.56 -1.73
N MET A 28 3.69 1.23 -1.79
CA MET A 28 4.36 0.63 -0.65
C MET A 28 4.45 1.57 0.53
N LYS A 29 4.60 2.86 0.27
CA LYS A 29 4.61 3.85 1.35
C LYS A 29 3.30 3.83 2.15
N THR A 30 2.18 3.60 1.47
CA THR A 30 0.88 3.46 2.12
C THR A 30 0.85 2.21 2.98
N ILE A 31 1.31 1.09 2.45
CA ILE A 31 1.33 -0.18 3.16
C ILE A 31 2.20 -0.10 4.40
N VAL A 32 3.39 0.47 4.27
CA VAL A 32 4.30 0.63 5.40
C VAL A 32 3.70 1.57 6.45
N ALA A 33 3.07 2.65 6.02
CA ALA A 33 2.43 3.59 6.94
C ALA A 33 1.28 2.92 7.71
N PHE A 34 0.51 2.06 7.05
CA PHE A 34 -0.54 1.30 7.74
C PHE A 34 0.06 0.40 8.81
N ALA A 35 1.12 -0.33 8.49
CA ALA A 35 1.77 -1.22 9.45
C ALA A 35 2.35 -0.44 10.64
N ASN A 36 2.79 0.78 10.42
CA ASN A 36 3.37 1.62 11.46
C ASN A 36 2.33 2.34 12.31
N THR A 37 1.07 2.33 11.92
CA THR A 37 0.02 3.05 12.61
C THR A 37 -1.08 2.10 13.06
N GLN A 38 -2.28 2.26 12.56
CA GLN A 38 -3.44 1.50 13.01
C GLN A 38 -3.87 0.39 12.05
N GLY A 39 -3.07 0.16 11.01
CA GLY A 39 -3.47 -0.72 9.94
C GLY A 39 -4.38 0.02 8.97
N GLY A 40 -4.80 -0.67 7.92
CA GLY A 40 -5.68 -0.07 6.94
C GLY A 40 -5.89 -0.93 5.72
N LYS A 41 -6.56 -0.36 4.75
CA LYS A 41 -6.86 -1.05 3.49
C LYS A 41 -6.49 -0.16 2.33
N LEU A 42 -5.77 -0.76 1.39
CA LEU A 42 -5.51 -0.16 0.08
C LEU A 42 -6.45 -0.85 -0.90
N ILE A 43 -7.26 -0.09 -1.61
CA ILE A 43 -8.26 -0.64 -2.50
C ILE A 43 -7.96 -0.17 -3.92
N VAL A 44 -7.69 -1.13 -4.80
CA VAL A 44 -7.37 -0.86 -6.21
C VAL A 44 -8.61 -1.09 -7.05
N GLY A 45 -8.94 -0.15 -7.90
CA GLY A 45 -10.12 -0.20 -8.74
C GLY A 45 -11.19 0.80 -8.33
N VAL A 46 -10.87 1.75 -7.47
CA VAL A 46 -11.79 2.80 -7.02
C VAL A 46 -11.16 4.16 -7.33
N ASP A 47 -11.96 5.03 -7.91
CA ASP A 47 -11.50 6.40 -8.20
C ASP A 47 -11.34 7.16 -6.88
N ASP A 48 -10.16 7.68 -6.64
CA ASP A 48 -9.84 8.38 -5.38
C ASP A 48 -10.52 9.75 -5.26
N LYS A 49 -11.02 10.29 -6.36
CA LYS A 49 -11.70 11.58 -6.37
C LYS A 49 -13.21 11.45 -6.26
N THR A 50 -13.79 10.56 -7.06
CA THR A 50 -15.25 10.38 -7.11
C THR A 50 -15.73 9.27 -6.24
N HIS A 51 -14.85 8.39 -5.80
CA HIS A 51 -15.14 7.16 -5.05
C HIS A 51 -15.99 6.18 -5.84
N GLN A 52 -16.02 6.32 -7.16
CA GLN A 52 -16.72 5.39 -8.01
C GLN A 52 -15.90 4.12 -8.18
N ILE A 53 -16.61 3.00 -8.20
CA ILE A 53 -15.98 1.70 -8.40
C ILE A 53 -15.78 1.51 -9.89
N VAL A 54 -14.52 1.52 -10.31
CA VAL A 54 -14.14 1.35 -11.72
C VAL A 54 -13.85 -0.11 -12.02
N GLY A 55 -13.25 -0.80 -11.05
CA GLY A 55 -12.91 -2.20 -11.18
C GLY A 55 -11.56 -2.43 -11.84
N VAL A 56 -11.13 -3.67 -11.76
CA VAL A 56 -9.88 -4.16 -12.36
C VAL A 56 -10.26 -5.22 -13.39
N GLU A 57 -9.58 -5.22 -14.53
CA GLU A 57 -9.82 -6.21 -15.57
C GLU A 57 -9.49 -7.61 -15.05
N ASN A 58 -10.37 -8.57 -15.34
CA ASN A 58 -10.20 -9.93 -14.83
C ASN A 58 -8.95 -10.62 -15.37
N ASP A 59 -8.54 -10.29 -16.58
CA ASP A 59 -7.39 -10.94 -17.20
C ASP A 59 -6.06 -10.52 -16.60
N VAL A 60 -6.01 -9.42 -15.85
CA VAL A 60 -4.78 -8.98 -15.16
C VAL A 60 -4.89 -9.06 -13.65
N LEU A 61 -6.03 -9.48 -13.13
CA LEU A 61 -6.33 -9.47 -11.71
C LEU A 61 -5.27 -10.21 -10.88
N PHE A 62 -5.01 -11.47 -11.21
CA PHE A 62 -4.08 -12.27 -10.43
C PHE A 62 -2.64 -11.79 -10.60
N GLN A 63 -2.31 -11.28 -11.77
CA GLN A 63 -0.99 -10.70 -12.01
C GLN A 63 -0.76 -9.48 -11.11
N LEU A 64 -1.78 -8.64 -10.96
CA LEU A 64 -1.67 -7.47 -10.08
C LEU A 64 -1.56 -7.88 -8.61
N MET A 65 -2.34 -8.87 -8.20
CA MET A 65 -2.30 -9.36 -6.82
C MET A 65 -0.93 -9.95 -6.51
N ASP A 66 -0.37 -10.73 -7.43
CA ASP A 66 0.98 -11.29 -7.26
C ASP A 66 2.03 -10.19 -7.22
N GLY A 67 1.87 -9.16 -8.04
CA GLY A 67 2.79 -8.03 -8.05
C GLY A 67 2.83 -7.31 -6.70
N ILE A 68 1.66 -7.12 -6.08
CA ILE A 68 1.58 -6.50 -4.77
C ILE A 68 2.24 -7.40 -3.72
N ALA A 69 1.94 -8.69 -3.73
CA ALA A 69 2.51 -9.63 -2.78
C ALA A 69 4.04 -9.67 -2.88
N ASN A 70 4.56 -9.68 -4.10
CA ASN A 70 6.00 -9.71 -4.31
C ASN A 70 6.66 -8.41 -3.87
N ALA A 71 6.05 -7.27 -4.17
CA ALA A 71 6.59 -5.98 -3.75
C ALA A 71 6.68 -5.89 -2.22
N VAL A 72 5.65 -6.33 -1.53
CA VAL A 72 5.65 -6.31 -0.07
C VAL A 72 6.71 -7.26 0.48
N SER A 73 6.78 -8.48 -0.07
CA SER A 73 7.75 -9.47 0.37
C SER A 73 9.19 -9.03 0.16
N ASP A 74 9.44 -8.34 -0.95
CA ASP A 74 10.81 -8.00 -1.36
C ASP A 74 11.33 -6.71 -0.73
N SER A 75 10.45 -5.82 -0.27
CA SER A 75 10.89 -4.47 0.06
C SER A 75 10.47 -3.95 1.43
N CYS A 76 9.94 -4.79 2.31
CA CYS A 76 9.58 -4.36 3.66
C CYS A 76 10.46 -5.02 4.71
N VAL A 77 10.91 -4.23 5.67
CA VAL A 77 11.69 -4.72 6.82
C VAL A 77 11.16 -4.01 8.07
N PRO A 78 10.77 -4.69 9.13
CA PRO A 78 10.47 -6.14 9.20
C PRO A 78 9.40 -6.56 8.19
N GLN A 79 9.24 -7.86 8.02
CA GLN A 79 8.31 -8.36 7.03
C GLN A 79 6.86 -8.02 7.38
N ILE A 80 6.10 -7.62 6.35
CA ILE A 80 4.66 -7.39 6.44
C ILE A 80 3.99 -8.48 5.63
N ILE A 81 2.94 -9.09 6.18
CA ILE A 81 2.16 -10.11 5.47
C ILE A 81 0.75 -9.56 5.31
N PRO A 82 0.45 -8.91 4.18
CA PRO A 82 -0.88 -8.37 3.95
C PRO A 82 -1.85 -9.45 3.52
N ASP A 83 -3.13 -9.19 3.71
CA ASP A 83 -4.18 -10.01 3.15
C ASP A 83 -4.61 -9.35 1.83
N ILE A 84 -4.48 -10.07 0.73
CA ILE A 84 -4.77 -9.53 -0.61
C ILE A 84 -5.91 -10.35 -1.20
N GLU A 85 -7.06 -9.72 -1.40
CA GLU A 85 -8.25 -10.42 -1.86
C GLU A 85 -8.97 -9.64 -2.95
N PRO A 86 -9.53 -10.34 -3.95
CA PRO A 86 -10.45 -9.71 -4.87
C PRO A 86 -11.84 -9.65 -4.25
N GLN A 87 -12.56 -8.58 -4.50
CA GLN A 87 -13.95 -8.47 -4.08
C GLN A 87 -14.78 -7.93 -5.23
N THR A 88 -15.98 -8.48 -5.38
CA THR A 88 -16.91 -8.03 -6.40
C THR A 88 -17.91 -7.07 -5.77
N VAL A 89 -17.99 -5.87 -6.31
CA VAL A 89 -18.89 -4.82 -5.85
C VAL A 89 -19.59 -4.23 -7.07
N ASP A 90 -20.90 -4.25 -7.08
CA ASP A 90 -21.70 -3.73 -8.20
C ASP A 90 -21.29 -4.32 -9.54
N GLY A 91 -20.99 -5.62 -9.55
CA GLY A 91 -20.61 -6.32 -10.77
C GLY A 91 -19.17 -6.08 -11.22
N LYS A 92 -18.39 -5.32 -10.46
CA LYS A 92 -17.00 -5.02 -10.80
C LYS A 92 -16.08 -5.59 -9.72
N THR A 93 -14.87 -5.93 -10.12
CA THR A 93 -13.91 -6.54 -9.19
C THR A 93 -12.87 -5.51 -8.76
N VAL A 94 -12.64 -5.40 -7.47
CA VAL A 94 -11.58 -4.57 -6.91
C VAL A 94 -10.62 -5.46 -6.14
N ILE A 95 -9.42 -4.96 -5.88
CA ILE A 95 -8.43 -5.65 -5.06
C ILE A 95 -8.36 -4.95 -3.71
N VAL A 96 -8.56 -5.69 -2.63
CA VAL A 96 -8.47 -5.15 -1.28
C VAL A 96 -7.21 -5.70 -0.62
N VAL A 97 -6.30 -4.80 -0.28
CA VAL A 97 -5.08 -5.13 0.43
C VAL A 97 -5.25 -4.67 1.87
N SER A 98 -5.36 -5.62 2.78
CA SER A 98 -5.57 -5.33 4.19
C SER A 98 -4.26 -5.50 4.95
N VAL A 99 -3.88 -4.47 5.70
CA VAL A 99 -2.64 -4.45 6.47
C VAL A 99 -3.00 -4.21 7.93
N GLU A 100 -2.55 -5.09 8.81
CA GLU A 100 -2.77 -4.91 10.23
C GLU A 100 -1.71 -3.98 10.82
N ALA A 101 -2.05 -3.33 11.94
CA ALA A 101 -1.07 -2.60 12.71
C ALA A 101 0.03 -3.56 13.12
N GLY A 102 1.26 -3.25 12.78
CA GLY A 102 2.37 -4.15 13.00
C GLY A 102 2.80 -4.19 14.45
N LYS A 103 3.33 -5.34 14.87
CA LYS A 103 3.79 -5.57 16.24
C LYS A 103 5.28 -5.25 16.40
N ASN A 104 6.01 -5.16 15.30
CA ASN A 104 7.45 -4.97 15.32
C ASN A 104 7.86 -3.63 14.72
N ARG A 105 7.08 -2.60 15.00
CA ARG A 105 7.36 -1.25 14.51
C ARG A 105 8.70 -0.74 15.01
N PRO A 106 9.41 0.07 14.24
CA PRO A 106 8.99 0.64 12.94
C PRO A 106 9.27 -0.31 11.77
N TYR A 107 8.45 -0.17 10.74
CA TYR A 107 8.62 -0.87 9.47
C TYR A 107 9.18 0.10 8.45
N TYR A 108 9.95 -0.43 7.50
CA TYR A 108 10.62 0.37 6.49
C TYR A 108 10.30 -0.18 5.10
N PHE A 109 10.19 0.72 4.15
CA PHE A 109 10.26 0.39 2.73
C PHE A 109 11.73 0.52 2.34
N VAL A 110 12.32 -0.54 1.82
CA VAL A 110 13.75 -0.59 1.55
C VAL A 110 13.99 -0.64 0.05
N GLU A 111 14.84 0.24 -0.43
CA GLU A 111 15.27 0.28 -1.83
C GLU A 111 16.77 0.24 -1.93
N TYR A 112 17.25 -0.29 -3.04
CA TYR A 112 18.67 -0.30 -3.36
C TYR A 112 18.98 0.96 -4.17
N GLU A 113 19.82 1.83 -3.63
CA GLU A 113 20.15 3.10 -4.26
C GLU A 113 21.66 3.30 -4.25
N GLU A 114 22.24 3.41 -5.43
CA GLU A 114 23.67 3.75 -5.59
C GLU A 114 24.61 2.91 -4.74
N GLY A 115 24.38 1.60 -4.72
CA GLY A 115 25.27 0.68 -4.03
C GLY A 115 24.91 0.40 -2.58
N ILE A 116 23.89 1.03 -2.04
CA ILE A 116 23.45 0.79 -0.66
C ILE A 116 21.95 0.57 -0.62
N TYR A 117 21.49 -0.03 0.46
CA TYR A 117 20.07 -0.15 0.73
C TYR A 117 19.65 1.00 1.65
N VAL A 118 18.58 1.67 1.26
CA VAL A 118 18.02 2.80 2.00
C VAL A 118 16.65 2.41 2.50
N GLY A 119 16.40 2.64 3.77
CA GLY A 119 15.11 2.34 4.38
C GLY A 119 14.33 3.62 4.65
N TYR A 120 13.07 3.62 4.25
CA TYR A 120 12.17 4.73 4.43
C TYR A 120 11.06 4.34 5.39
N ARG A 121 10.84 5.15 6.41
CA ARG A 121 9.74 4.97 7.34
C ARG A 121 8.61 5.90 6.95
N TYR A 122 7.42 5.35 6.86
CA TYR A 122 6.23 6.13 6.53
C TYR A 122 5.21 5.94 7.65
N TRP A 123 4.64 7.03 8.12
CA TRP A 123 3.69 7.02 9.23
C TRP A 123 2.32 7.49 8.82
N GLU A 124 2.22 8.19 7.69
CA GLU A 124 0.97 8.70 7.17
C GLU A 124 0.89 8.42 5.68
N THR A 125 -0.32 8.19 5.23
CA THR A 125 -0.56 7.88 3.81
C THR A 125 -1.09 9.08 3.05
N ARG A 126 -1.54 10.09 3.76
CA ARG A 126 -2.22 11.23 3.16
C ARG A 126 -1.63 12.51 3.68
N GLY A 127 -1.88 13.58 2.94
CA GLY A 127 -1.41 14.89 3.35
C GLY A 127 0.02 15.18 2.96
N PHE A 128 0.67 14.25 2.29
CA PHE A 128 2.02 14.49 1.82
C PHE A 128 1.96 15.31 0.55
N THR A 129 2.57 16.47 0.60
CA THR A 129 2.80 17.23 -0.60
C THR A 129 4.27 17.06 -0.97
N GLU A 130 4.58 17.38 -2.20
CA GLU A 130 5.96 17.32 -2.65
C GLU A 130 6.83 18.18 -1.75
N GLY A 131 7.90 17.62 -1.26
CA GLY A 131 8.81 18.31 -0.35
C GLY A 131 8.46 18.17 1.12
N THR A 132 7.31 17.59 1.46
CA THR A 132 6.95 17.32 2.85
C THR A 132 6.89 15.82 3.06
N GLU A 133 8.02 15.19 2.92
CA GLU A 133 8.07 13.76 3.08
C GLU A 133 7.87 13.37 4.54
N PRO A 134 7.24 12.24 4.78
CA PRO A 134 7.21 11.72 6.12
C PRO A 134 8.63 11.41 6.57
N TYR A 135 8.77 11.23 7.81
CA TYR A 135 10.05 10.91 8.39
C TYR A 135 10.75 9.81 7.58
N THR A 136 11.89 10.11 7.04
CA THR A 136 12.72 9.15 6.32
C THR A 136 13.90 8.79 7.17
N TRP A 137 14.31 7.54 7.06
CA TRP A 137 15.45 7.05 7.80
C TRP A 137 16.40 6.42 6.79
N GLU A 138 17.62 6.90 6.81
CA GLU A 138 18.62 6.48 5.88
C GLU A 138 19.70 5.74 6.66
N ASP A 139 19.89 4.49 6.33
CA ASP A 139 20.85 3.66 7.02
C ASP A 139 21.35 2.58 6.08
N ALA A 140 22.54 2.19 6.28
CA ALA A 140 23.16 1.15 5.47
C ALA A 140 22.86 -0.21 6.10
N TYR A 141 21.59 -0.59 6.10
CA TYR A 141 21.17 -1.88 6.61
C TYR A 141 21.98 -3.02 6.03
N TYR A 142 22.16 -2.94 4.72
CA TYR A 142 22.76 -4.03 3.96
C TYR A 142 23.94 -3.52 3.18
N ASN A 143 24.72 -2.74 3.83
CA ASN A 143 25.93 -2.24 3.22
C ASN A 143 26.96 -3.36 3.27
N THR A 144 27.01 -4.09 2.21
CA THR A 144 27.95 -5.21 2.10
C THR A 144 29.01 -4.92 1.07
#